data_9b134def495a21edf865ed989134e3b1
#
_entry.id   9b134def495a21edf865ed989134e3b1
#
_cell.length_a   1.000
_cell.length_b   1.000
_cell.length_c   1.000
_cell.angle_alpha   90.00
_cell.angle_beta   90.00
_cell.angle_gamma   90.00
#
_symmetry.space_group_name_H-M   'P 1'
#
loop_
_entity.id
_entity.type
_entity.pdbx_description
1 polymer ?
#
loop_
_entity_poly.entity_id
_entity_poly.type
_entity_poly.pdbx_seq_one_letter_code
_entity_poly.pdbx_strand_id
1 'polypeptide(L)'
;VYSNAIGHVLAGEKKYPFGKKITCGPGEVSIAVHVGCIEAFPCIYIEGDVICSDKGWMTEDYDQEPVPAGRSKYFTRAEQNPTVWEYSEKVYEPVSVTEYNGGTLYEFETELNAVLETEFVNGYQPVQICCGESLEEAIDPVNCYYSWQPDEKTGKCPCCAVHFAYIPECVPGEVILKARHQYVDIPVRAEFHCGEERLNQIWAVAEHTFRLCSGIFFIDGVKRDKWIWSGDAYQSFFVNRYLMADADIDQRTILALRGND
;
A
#
# COMPACT_ATOMS: atom_id res chain seq x y z
N VAL A 1 20.70 4.78 15.63
CA VAL A 1 20.25 5.25 14.32
C VAL A 1 19.87 4.04 13.48
N TYR A 2 18.71 4.09 12.87
CA TYR A 2 18.15 3.06 12.00
C TYR A 2 17.89 3.66 10.62
N SER A 3 17.99 2.87 9.56
CA SER A 3 17.76 3.30 8.19
C SER A 3 17.31 2.13 7.33
N ASN A 4 16.51 2.44 6.29
CA ASN A 4 16.18 1.52 5.20
C ASN A 4 17.28 1.46 4.13
N ALA A 5 18.30 2.28 4.26
CA ALA A 5 19.36 2.47 3.27
C ALA A 5 20.68 1.85 3.72
N ILE A 6 21.60 1.71 2.78
CA ILE A 6 22.98 1.38 3.07
C ILE A 6 23.70 2.64 3.55
N GLY A 7 24.54 2.51 4.57
CA GLY A 7 25.28 3.66 5.07
C GLY A 7 25.87 3.47 6.45
N HIS A 8 26.12 4.58 7.11
CA HIS A 8 26.75 4.60 8.42
C HIS A 8 26.53 5.93 9.13
N VAL A 9 26.82 5.94 10.43
CA VAL A 9 26.81 7.13 11.29
C VAL A 9 28.23 7.56 11.58
N LEU A 10 28.51 8.84 11.47
CA LEU A 10 29.71 9.47 12.00
C LEU A 10 29.36 10.24 13.28
N ALA A 11 30.03 9.93 14.38
CA ALA A 11 29.98 10.70 15.61
C ALA A 11 31.40 11.21 15.91
N GLY A 12 31.64 12.47 15.62
CA GLY A 12 32.99 12.99 15.52
C GLY A 12 33.75 12.25 14.40
N GLU A 13 34.94 11.75 14.72
CA GLU A 13 35.80 11.00 13.77
C GLU A 13 35.45 9.49 13.70
N LYS A 14 34.55 9.00 14.56
CA LYS A 14 34.25 7.57 14.66
C LYS A 14 33.08 7.18 13.80
N LYS A 15 33.24 6.06 13.10
CA LYS A 15 32.24 5.47 12.22
C LYS A 15 31.52 4.31 12.91
N TYR A 16 30.20 4.30 12.84
CA TYR A 16 29.33 3.27 13.42
C TYR A 16 28.34 2.72 12.38
N PRO A 17 28.09 1.43 12.37
CA PRO A 17 27.01 0.86 11.57
C PRO A 17 25.63 1.20 12.16
N PHE A 18 24.59 1.16 11.33
CA PHE A 18 23.21 1.31 11.81
C PHE A 18 22.85 0.22 12.83
N GLY A 19 21.90 0.55 13.72
CA GLY A 19 21.45 -0.34 14.81
C GLY A 19 22.37 -0.38 16.03
N LYS A 20 23.53 0.30 16.01
CA LYS A 20 24.43 0.35 17.16
C LYS A 20 24.11 1.51 18.09
N LYS A 21 24.16 1.24 19.41
CA LYS A 21 24.12 2.27 20.43
C LYS A 21 25.43 3.07 20.40
N ILE A 22 25.29 4.39 20.30
CA ILE A 22 26.42 5.33 20.33
C ILE A 22 26.33 6.07 21.66
N THR A 23 27.40 6.05 22.43
CA THR A 23 27.50 6.81 23.67
C THR A 23 28.51 7.93 23.44
N CYS A 24 28.06 9.17 23.62
CA CYS A 24 28.88 10.36 23.51
C CYS A 24 29.26 10.84 24.90
N GLY A 25 30.49 11.36 25.03
CA GLY A 25 30.96 11.98 26.27
C GLY A 25 30.31 13.37 26.47
N PRO A 26 30.59 14.02 27.58
CA PRO A 26 30.12 15.39 27.84
C PRO A 26 30.73 16.37 26.82
N GLY A 27 29.92 17.28 26.33
CA GLY A 27 30.33 18.32 25.37
C GLY A 27 29.44 18.40 24.14
N GLU A 28 29.81 19.20 23.20
CA GLU A 28 29.13 19.34 21.92
C GLU A 28 29.39 18.09 21.05
N VAL A 29 28.32 17.49 20.51
CA VAL A 29 28.40 16.31 19.67
C VAL A 29 27.76 16.63 18.33
N SER A 30 28.52 16.46 17.26
CA SER A 30 28.01 16.47 15.89
C SER A 30 27.84 15.04 15.38
N ILE A 31 26.67 14.76 14.81
CA ILE A 31 26.38 13.49 14.17
C ILE A 31 26.04 13.74 12.71
N ALA A 32 26.76 13.05 11.81
CA ALA A 32 26.42 12.96 10.40
C ALA A 32 25.97 11.53 10.06
N VAL A 33 24.92 11.41 9.28
CA VAL A 33 24.39 10.11 8.84
C VAL A 33 24.52 10.03 7.32
N HIS A 34 25.38 9.14 6.85
CA HIS A 34 25.56 8.88 5.43
C HIS A 34 24.62 7.76 5.01
N VAL A 35 23.76 8.02 4.05
CA VAL A 35 22.79 7.06 3.52
C VAL A 35 22.80 7.05 2.00
N GLY A 36 22.61 5.89 1.41
CA GLY A 36 22.44 5.71 -0.03
C GLY A 36 21.46 4.58 -0.29
N CYS A 37 20.48 4.82 -1.16
CA CYS A 37 19.50 3.83 -1.58
C CYS A 37 19.18 4.05 -3.06
N ILE A 38 19.15 2.96 -3.83
CA ILE A 38 18.85 3.01 -5.27
C ILE A 38 17.34 2.76 -5.51
N GLU A 39 16.71 1.99 -4.62
CA GLU A 39 15.34 1.49 -4.81
C GLU A 39 14.27 2.33 -4.11
N ALA A 40 14.66 3.20 -3.19
CA ALA A 40 13.72 4.00 -2.40
C ALA A 40 14.38 5.28 -1.88
N PHE A 41 13.58 6.24 -1.40
CA PHE A 41 14.11 7.38 -0.67
C PHE A 41 14.79 6.91 0.62
N PRO A 42 16.04 7.30 0.88
CA PRO A 42 16.70 6.98 2.13
C PRO A 42 16.00 7.69 3.29
N CYS A 43 15.62 6.92 4.28
CA CYS A 43 15.02 7.42 5.52
C CYS A 43 15.87 7.02 6.71
N ILE A 44 15.92 7.88 7.73
CA ILE A 44 16.59 7.59 9.00
C ILE A 44 15.61 7.74 10.16
N TYR A 45 15.77 6.90 11.17
CA TYR A 45 15.14 7.04 12.47
C TYR A 45 16.19 7.02 13.57
N ILE A 46 16.18 8.02 14.42
CA ILE A 46 17.13 8.17 15.52
C ILE A 46 16.35 8.20 16.83
N GLU A 47 16.66 7.23 17.68
CA GLU A 47 16.17 7.15 19.04
C GLU A 47 17.34 7.48 19.98
N GLY A 48 17.19 8.51 20.79
CA GLY A 48 18.24 8.93 21.72
C GLY A 48 17.76 9.99 22.68
N ASP A 49 18.45 10.08 23.82
CA ASP A 49 18.09 11.00 24.91
C ASP A 49 18.42 12.47 24.58
N VAL A 50 19.39 12.71 23.71
CA VAL A 50 19.89 14.05 23.37
C VAL A 50 19.65 14.35 21.88
N ILE A 51 19.91 13.37 21.03
CA ILE A 51 19.74 13.48 19.57
C ILE A 51 18.70 12.46 19.14
N CYS A 52 17.63 12.94 18.54
CA CYS A 52 16.52 12.11 18.05
C CYS A 52 16.00 12.63 16.71
N SER A 53 15.13 11.85 16.07
CA SER A 53 14.43 12.24 14.83
C SER A 53 13.36 13.29 15.11
N ASP A 54 13.79 14.51 15.33
CA ASP A 54 12.92 15.66 15.58
C ASP A 54 13.11 16.74 14.51
N LYS A 55 13.15 18.00 14.94
CA LYS A 55 13.39 19.16 14.06
C LYS A 55 14.88 19.50 14.00
N GLY A 56 15.27 20.12 12.90
CA GLY A 56 16.61 20.72 12.77
C GLY A 56 17.62 19.87 12.02
N TRP A 57 17.21 18.67 11.53
CA TRP A 57 18.06 17.91 10.63
C TRP A 57 18.17 18.59 9.27
N MET A 58 19.38 18.64 8.74
CA MET A 58 19.69 19.11 7.40
C MET A 58 20.12 17.92 6.55
N THR A 59 19.84 17.97 5.27
CA THR A 59 20.30 17.01 4.28
C THR A 59 21.04 17.73 3.17
N GLU A 60 22.08 17.10 2.65
CA GLU A 60 22.85 17.55 1.51
C GLU A 60 23.14 16.36 0.59
N ASP A 61 23.29 16.63 -0.68
CA ASP A 61 23.72 15.64 -1.67
C ASP A 61 24.93 16.22 -2.42
N TYR A 62 26.08 15.54 -2.28
CA TYR A 62 27.37 15.93 -2.84
C TYR A 62 27.72 17.42 -2.62
N ASP A 63 27.67 18.19 -3.70
CA ASP A 63 28.08 19.59 -3.73
C ASP A 63 26.91 20.58 -3.56
N GLN A 64 25.76 20.13 -3.09
CA GLN A 64 24.60 20.99 -2.89
C GLN A 64 24.61 21.65 -1.51
N GLU A 65 24.07 22.86 -1.42
CA GLU A 65 23.85 23.50 -0.16
C GLU A 65 22.88 22.73 0.73
N PRO A 66 23.17 22.58 2.03
CA PRO A 66 22.29 21.86 2.94
C PRO A 66 20.89 22.45 3.00
N VAL A 67 19.88 21.60 2.91
CA VAL A 67 18.46 21.96 3.03
C VAL A 67 17.82 21.23 4.21
N PRO A 68 16.73 21.76 4.80
CA PRO A 68 16.03 21.05 5.86
C PRO A 68 15.56 19.66 5.40
N ALA A 69 15.88 18.65 6.20
CA ALA A 69 15.46 17.28 5.92
C ALA A 69 13.93 17.15 5.97
N GLY A 70 13.37 16.42 5.01
CA GLY A 70 11.96 16.04 4.99
C GLY A 70 11.63 15.18 6.21
N ARG A 71 10.34 15.09 6.55
CA ARG A 71 9.85 14.27 7.65
C ARG A 71 8.84 13.25 7.15
N SER A 72 9.00 12.01 7.61
CA SER A 72 8.00 10.97 7.45
C SER A 72 7.32 10.71 8.78
N LYS A 73 5.99 10.76 8.80
CA LYS A 73 5.19 10.33 9.96
C LYS A 73 5.09 8.80 10.08
N TYR A 74 5.59 8.09 9.09
CA TYR A 74 5.49 6.63 8.97
C TYR A 74 6.76 5.89 9.41
N PHE A 75 7.83 6.59 9.75
CA PHE A 75 9.04 6.01 10.33
C PHE A 75 9.26 6.61 11.71
N THR A 76 8.54 6.10 12.68
CA THR A 76 8.48 6.63 14.05
C THR A 76 9.03 5.67 15.09
N ARG A 77 9.46 4.49 14.69
CA ARG A 77 10.07 3.47 15.56
C ARG A 77 11.05 2.60 14.75
N ALA A 78 12.01 2.01 15.48
CA ALA A 78 13.13 1.27 14.90
C ALA A 78 12.73 0.03 14.08
N GLU A 79 11.65 -0.62 14.47
CA GLU A 79 11.16 -1.86 13.87
C GLU A 79 10.42 -1.63 12.54
N GLN A 80 10.03 -0.40 12.27
CA GLN A 80 9.36 -0.08 11.02
C GLN A 80 10.35 -0.11 9.86
N ASN A 81 9.91 -0.66 8.74
CA ASN A 81 10.60 -0.51 7.48
C ASN A 81 9.90 0.59 6.67
N PRO A 82 10.51 1.78 6.52
CA PRO A 82 9.88 2.91 5.83
C PRO A 82 9.72 2.71 4.32
N THR A 83 10.31 1.64 3.75
CA THR A 83 10.08 1.24 2.36
C THR A 83 8.88 0.34 2.21
N VAL A 84 8.41 -0.24 3.30
CA VAL A 84 7.21 -1.07 3.33
C VAL A 84 6.11 -0.27 4.00
N TRP A 85 5.13 0.15 3.21
CA TRP A 85 3.97 0.84 3.74
C TRP A 85 3.11 -0.12 4.54
N GLU A 86 2.80 0.23 5.78
CA GLU A 86 1.84 -0.52 6.60
C GLU A 86 0.41 -0.07 6.21
N TYR A 87 -0.24 -0.86 5.36
CA TYR A 87 -1.65 -0.65 5.04
C TYR A 87 -2.53 -1.01 6.23
N SER A 88 -3.63 -0.30 6.37
CA SER A 88 -4.76 -0.79 7.15
C SER A 88 -5.36 -2.00 6.45
N GLU A 89 -5.84 -2.97 7.23
CA GLU A 89 -6.37 -4.22 6.68
C GLU A 89 -7.76 -4.50 7.22
N LYS A 90 -8.63 -5.00 6.36
CA LYS A 90 -9.95 -5.52 6.73
C LYS A 90 -10.20 -6.82 6.00
N VAL A 91 -10.60 -7.85 6.74
CA VAL A 91 -10.93 -9.14 6.14
C VAL A 91 -12.41 -9.14 5.74
N TYR A 92 -12.66 -9.52 4.49
CA TYR A 92 -13.97 -9.75 3.94
C TYR A 92 -14.17 -11.24 3.64
N GLU A 93 -15.32 -11.74 4.02
CA GLU A 93 -15.81 -13.05 3.58
C GLU A 93 -16.70 -12.85 2.34
N PRO A 94 -16.75 -13.83 1.43
CA PRO A 94 -17.68 -13.75 0.30
C PRO A 94 -19.13 -13.65 0.78
N VAL A 95 -19.91 -12.79 0.14
CA VAL A 95 -21.37 -12.70 0.38
C VAL A 95 -22.12 -13.81 -0.30
N SER A 96 -21.50 -14.44 -1.31
CA SER A 96 -22.05 -15.58 -2.04
C SER A 96 -20.96 -16.57 -2.41
N VAL A 97 -21.23 -17.86 -2.24
CA VAL A 97 -20.38 -18.96 -2.69
C VAL A 97 -21.30 -19.96 -3.40
N THR A 98 -21.13 -20.11 -4.70
CA THR A 98 -22.03 -20.92 -5.53
C THR A 98 -21.27 -21.82 -6.49
N GLU A 99 -21.87 -22.94 -6.86
CA GLU A 99 -21.40 -23.74 -7.99
C GLU A 99 -21.70 -22.99 -9.31
N TYR A 100 -20.72 -22.89 -10.17
CA TYR A 100 -20.84 -22.26 -11.47
C TYR A 100 -19.99 -23.00 -12.51
N ASN A 101 -20.61 -23.50 -13.57
CA ASN A 101 -19.93 -24.18 -14.70
C ASN A 101 -18.87 -25.23 -14.28
N GLY A 102 -19.17 -26.01 -13.24
CA GLY A 102 -18.28 -27.07 -12.75
C GLY A 102 -17.13 -26.56 -11.89
N GLY A 103 -17.19 -25.33 -11.39
CA GLY A 103 -16.26 -24.74 -10.44
C GLY A 103 -17.00 -24.00 -9.33
N THR A 104 -16.27 -23.32 -8.46
CA THR A 104 -16.81 -22.52 -7.36
C THR A 104 -16.60 -21.05 -7.64
N LEU A 105 -17.69 -20.28 -7.62
CA LEU A 105 -17.72 -18.82 -7.73
C LEU A 105 -17.90 -18.21 -6.34
N TYR A 106 -17.04 -17.26 -6.02
CA TYR A 106 -17.08 -16.43 -4.82
C TYR A 106 -17.37 -14.99 -5.23
N GLU A 107 -18.34 -14.35 -4.58
CA GLU A 107 -18.69 -12.95 -4.77
C GLU A 107 -18.47 -12.19 -3.48
N PHE A 108 -17.75 -11.10 -3.52
CA PHE A 108 -17.58 -10.17 -2.41
C PHE A 108 -18.60 -9.04 -2.51
N GLU A 109 -18.87 -8.34 -1.41
CA GLU A 109 -19.87 -7.28 -1.34
C GLU A 109 -19.56 -6.12 -2.31
N THR A 110 -18.29 -5.88 -2.60
CA THR A 110 -17.80 -4.81 -3.45
C THR A 110 -16.43 -5.16 -4.01
N GLU A 111 -15.96 -4.37 -4.95
CA GLU A 111 -14.58 -4.48 -5.42
C GLU A 111 -13.58 -4.12 -4.33
N LEU A 112 -12.52 -4.90 -4.22
CA LEU A 112 -11.47 -4.78 -3.21
C LEU A 112 -10.09 -4.80 -3.88
N ASN A 113 -9.14 -4.08 -3.30
CA ASN A 113 -7.72 -4.32 -3.53
C ASN A 113 -7.23 -5.22 -2.39
N ALA A 114 -7.11 -6.52 -2.64
CA ALA A 114 -6.97 -7.50 -1.57
C ALA A 114 -5.95 -8.61 -1.86
N VAL A 115 -5.35 -9.11 -0.79
CA VAL A 115 -4.68 -10.41 -0.77
C VAL A 115 -5.74 -11.47 -0.52
N LEU A 116 -5.87 -12.42 -1.44
CA LEU A 116 -6.74 -13.59 -1.22
C LEU A 116 -6.03 -14.60 -0.32
N GLU A 117 -6.74 -15.07 0.68
CA GLU A 117 -6.30 -16.09 1.62
C GLU A 117 -7.18 -17.34 1.47
N THR A 118 -6.56 -18.49 1.28
CA THR A 118 -7.25 -19.77 1.09
C THR A 118 -6.98 -20.70 2.26
N GLU A 119 -8.01 -21.42 2.65
CA GLU A 119 -7.92 -22.57 3.56
C GLU A 119 -8.50 -23.79 2.83
N PHE A 120 -7.72 -24.85 2.71
CA PHE A 120 -8.11 -26.09 2.04
C PHE A 120 -8.64 -27.08 3.08
N VAL A 121 -9.91 -27.47 2.97
CA VAL A 121 -10.57 -28.35 3.95
C VAL A 121 -9.96 -29.76 3.97
N ASN A 122 -9.52 -30.25 2.82
CA ASN A 122 -8.94 -31.60 2.66
C ASN A 122 -7.42 -31.59 2.43
N GLY A 123 -6.71 -30.54 2.88
CA GLY A 123 -5.29 -30.33 2.61
C GLY A 123 -5.05 -29.58 1.30
N TYR A 124 -3.84 -29.02 1.17
CA TYR A 124 -3.48 -28.20 0.01
C TYR A 124 -3.66 -28.97 -1.31
N GLN A 125 -4.28 -28.29 -2.27
CA GLN A 125 -4.38 -28.72 -3.66
C GLN A 125 -3.99 -27.54 -4.55
N PRO A 126 -3.22 -27.77 -5.61
CA PRO A 126 -2.86 -26.71 -6.54
C PRO A 126 -4.09 -26.32 -7.36
N VAL A 127 -4.77 -25.27 -6.93
CA VAL A 127 -5.93 -24.71 -7.64
C VAL A 127 -5.54 -23.38 -8.31
N GLN A 128 -6.21 -23.09 -9.43
CA GLN A 128 -6.12 -21.79 -10.08
C GLN A 128 -7.28 -20.92 -9.59
N ILE A 129 -6.97 -19.73 -9.08
CA ILE A 129 -7.97 -18.73 -8.69
C ILE A 129 -7.97 -17.63 -9.73
N CYS A 130 -9.06 -17.49 -10.45
CA CYS A 130 -9.29 -16.43 -11.42
C CYS A 130 -10.04 -15.30 -10.75
N CYS A 131 -9.50 -14.06 -10.81
CA CYS A 131 -10.10 -12.88 -10.18
C CYS A 131 -10.61 -11.92 -11.24
N GLY A 132 -11.74 -11.31 -10.98
CA GLY A 132 -12.33 -10.31 -11.88
C GLY A 132 -13.04 -9.20 -11.11
N GLU A 133 -13.13 -8.04 -11.74
CA GLU A 133 -14.00 -6.93 -11.34
C GLU A 133 -15.44 -7.22 -11.75
N SER A 134 -15.63 -8.04 -12.78
CA SER A 134 -16.95 -8.55 -13.22
C SER A 134 -17.00 -10.07 -13.19
N LEU A 135 -18.22 -10.59 -13.18
CA LEU A 135 -18.47 -12.04 -13.26
C LEU A 135 -17.87 -12.62 -14.55
N GLU A 136 -18.12 -11.97 -15.68
CA GLU A 136 -17.67 -12.44 -16.99
C GLU A 136 -16.16 -12.58 -17.06
N GLU A 137 -15.43 -11.69 -16.42
CA GLU A 137 -13.97 -11.77 -16.34
C GLU A 137 -13.51 -12.92 -15.44
N ALA A 138 -14.07 -13.04 -14.25
CA ALA A 138 -13.65 -14.05 -13.29
C ALA A 138 -13.86 -15.48 -13.80
N ILE A 139 -14.94 -15.73 -14.55
CA ILE A 139 -15.27 -17.07 -15.08
C ILE A 139 -14.56 -17.42 -16.39
N ASP A 140 -13.67 -16.57 -16.89
CA ASP A 140 -12.85 -16.84 -18.07
C ASP A 140 -11.39 -17.13 -17.65
N PRO A 141 -11.02 -18.39 -17.39
CA PRO A 141 -9.68 -18.74 -16.91
C PRO A 141 -8.55 -18.44 -17.91
N VAL A 142 -8.91 -18.17 -19.17
CA VAL A 142 -7.93 -17.88 -20.24
C VAL A 142 -7.64 -16.40 -20.33
N ASN A 143 -8.65 -15.54 -20.17
CA ASN A 143 -8.54 -14.11 -20.40
C ASN A 143 -8.68 -13.25 -19.13
N CYS A 144 -8.99 -13.83 -17.96
CA CYS A 144 -8.98 -13.07 -16.70
C CYS A 144 -7.62 -12.43 -16.47
N TYR A 145 -7.62 -11.18 -16.02
CA TYR A 145 -6.36 -10.44 -15.86
C TYR A 145 -5.50 -11.03 -14.74
N TYR A 146 -6.11 -11.43 -13.63
CA TYR A 146 -5.44 -12.08 -12.52
C TYR A 146 -5.84 -13.54 -12.41
N SER A 147 -4.83 -14.39 -12.50
CA SER A 147 -4.96 -15.83 -12.27
C SER A 147 -3.79 -16.29 -11.41
N TRP A 148 -4.08 -16.77 -10.22
CA TRP A 148 -3.09 -17.10 -9.22
C TRP A 148 -3.22 -18.54 -8.72
N GLN A 149 -2.08 -19.17 -8.41
CA GLN A 149 -2.04 -20.30 -7.50
C GLN A 149 -1.68 -19.79 -6.11
N PRO A 150 -2.43 -20.16 -5.05
CA PRO A 150 -2.05 -19.84 -3.69
C PRO A 150 -0.69 -20.44 -3.32
N ASP A 151 0.10 -19.71 -2.58
CA ASP A 151 1.35 -20.24 -2.03
C ASP A 151 1.05 -21.41 -1.07
N GLU A 152 1.71 -22.54 -1.25
CA GLU A 152 1.45 -23.78 -0.49
C GLU A 152 1.61 -23.60 1.03
N LYS A 153 2.54 -22.74 1.46
CA LYS A 153 2.84 -22.57 2.90
C LYS A 153 1.93 -21.56 3.57
N THR A 154 1.57 -20.50 2.85
CA THR A 154 0.82 -19.37 3.42
C THR A 154 -0.65 -19.34 3.00
N GLY A 155 -1.04 -20.08 1.97
CA GLY A 155 -2.38 -20.04 1.39
C GLY A 155 -2.72 -18.70 0.72
N LYS A 156 -1.73 -17.85 0.41
CA LYS A 156 -1.97 -16.49 -0.07
C LYS A 156 -1.68 -16.33 -1.55
N CYS A 157 -2.49 -15.50 -2.19
CA CYS A 157 -2.23 -14.95 -3.53
C CYS A 157 -1.66 -13.53 -3.43
N PRO A 158 -0.96 -13.04 -4.46
CA PRO A 158 -0.59 -11.63 -4.54
C PRO A 158 -1.80 -10.69 -4.44
N CYS A 159 -1.57 -9.45 -3.99
CA CYS A 159 -2.62 -8.44 -3.91
C CYS A 159 -3.16 -8.07 -5.29
N CYS A 160 -4.47 -8.14 -5.46
CA CYS A 160 -5.16 -7.88 -6.74
C CYS A 160 -6.49 -7.15 -6.53
N ALA A 161 -7.01 -6.59 -7.63
CA ALA A 161 -8.40 -6.13 -7.70
C ALA A 161 -9.32 -7.35 -7.79
N VAL A 162 -10.31 -7.42 -6.92
CA VAL A 162 -11.24 -8.55 -6.86
C VAL A 162 -12.62 -8.12 -6.38
N HIS A 163 -13.63 -8.46 -7.15
CA HIS A 163 -15.03 -8.48 -6.76
C HIS A 163 -15.56 -9.92 -6.83
N PHE A 164 -15.13 -10.63 -7.88
CA PHE A 164 -15.45 -12.05 -8.11
C PHE A 164 -14.16 -12.87 -8.15
N ALA A 165 -14.20 -14.04 -7.54
CA ALA A 165 -13.14 -15.03 -7.68
C ALA A 165 -13.76 -16.38 -8.11
N TYR A 166 -13.14 -17.03 -9.07
CA TYR A 166 -13.60 -18.31 -9.59
C TYR A 166 -12.50 -19.36 -9.53
N ILE A 167 -12.83 -20.54 -9.01
CA ILE A 167 -11.93 -21.68 -8.96
C ILE A 167 -12.53 -22.78 -9.85
N PRO A 168 -11.95 -23.03 -11.05
CA PRO A 168 -12.37 -24.11 -11.91
C PRO A 168 -12.23 -25.48 -11.22
N GLU A 169 -13.08 -26.42 -11.58
CA GLU A 169 -13.03 -27.83 -11.12
C GLU A 169 -13.00 -28.00 -9.59
N CYS A 170 -13.52 -27.01 -8.86
CA CYS A 170 -13.61 -26.99 -7.40
C CYS A 170 -15.06 -27.06 -6.95
N VAL A 171 -15.35 -27.88 -5.96
CA VAL A 171 -16.71 -27.98 -5.39
C VAL A 171 -16.86 -26.98 -4.24
N PRO A 172 -18.03 -26.29 -4.10
CA PRO A 172 -18.27 -25.40 -2.98
C PRO A 172 -18.01 -26.05 -1.63
N GLY A 173 -17.19 -25.41 -0.80
CA GLY A 173 -16.79 -25.92 0.50
C GLY A 173 -15.45 -26.65 0.55
N GLU A 174 -14.80 -26.96 -0.57
CA GLU A 174 -13.44 -27.53 -0.58
C GLU A 174 -12.37 -26.49 -0.28
N VAL A 175 -12.59 -25.26 -0.73
CA VAL A 175 -11.70 -24.11 -0.47
C VAL A 175 -12.51 -23.04 0.23
N ILE A 176 -12.02 -22.56 1.37
CA ILE A 176 -12.54 -21.38 2.06
C ILE A 176 -11.69 -20.20 1.60
N LEU A 177 -12.32 -19.19 0.99
CA LEU A 177 -11.65 -18.01 0.46
C LEU A 177 -12.04 -16.79 1.25
N LYS A 178 -11.04 -15.98 1.62
CA LYS A 178 -11.23 -14.66 2.26
C LYS A 178 -10.41 -13.62 1.51
N ALA A 179 -10.88 -12.39 1.50
CA ALA A 179 -10.17 -11.25 0.92
C ALA A 179 -9.68 -10.33 2.04
N ARG A 180 -8.38 -10.21 2.20
CA ARG A 180 -7.74 -9.23 3.09
C ARG A 180 -7.52 -7.95 2.32
N HIS A 181 -8.49 -7.04 2.40
CA HIS A 181 -8.42 -5.73 1.76
C HIS A 181 -7.36 -4.86 2.41
N GLN A 182 -6.47 -4.31 1.59
CA GLN A 182 -5.41 -3.40 2.00
C GLN A 182 -5.73 -1.98 1.52
N TYR A 183 -5.72 -1.03 2.45
CA TYR A 183 -6.09 0.36 2.17
C TYR A 183 -5.33 1.35 3.05
N VAL A 184 -5.31 2.61 2.65
CA VAL A 184 -4.87 3.70 3.50
C VAL A 184 -6.11 4.34 4.12
N ASP A 185 -6.16 4.41 5.44
CA ASP A 185 -7.31 4.93 6.17
C ASP A 185 -7.35 6.46 6.12
N ILE A 186 -7.91 6.98 5.02
CA ILE A 186 -8.15 8.41 4.82
C ILE A 186 -9.66 8.64 4.98
N PRO A 187 -10.08 9.46 5.95
CA PRO A 187 -11.49 9.70 6.19
C PRO A 187 -12.12 10.52 5.05
N VAL A 188 -13.27 10.05 4.56
CA VAL A 188 -14.13 10.83 3.67
C VAL A 188 -14.80 11.93 4.48
N ARG A 189 -14.80 13.16 3.95
CA ARG A 189 -15.35 14.36 4.61
C ARG A 189 -16.55 14.95 3.88
N ALA A 190 -16.79 14.53 2.65
CA ALA A 190 -17.92 14.98 1.86
C ALA A 190 -19.00 13.90 1.79
N GLU A 191 -20.24 14.35 1.81
CA GLU A 191 -21.41 13.50 1.60
C GLU A 191 -22.24 14.09 0.46
N PHE A 192 -22.85 13.23 -0.32
CA PHE A 192 -23.80 13.62 -1.35
C PHE A 192 -25.05 12.78 -1.24
N HIS A 193 -26.19 13.46 -1.18
CA HIS A 193 -27.49 12.82 -1.23
C HIS A 193 -28.48 13.72 -1.96
N CYS A 194 -29.28 13.12 -2.85
CA CYS A 194 -30.35 13.81 -3.53
C CYS A 194 -31.57 12.89 -3.71
N GLY A 195 -32.68 13.45 -4.23
CA GLY A 195 -33.91 12.70 -4.44
C GLY A 195 -33.87 11.70 -5.60
N GLU A 196 -32.80 11.69 -6.41
CA GLU A 196 -32.61 10.76 -7.53
C GLU A 196 -31.67 9.63 -7.11
N GLU A 197 -32.23 8.43 -6.89
CA GLU A 197 -31.51 7.28 -6.36
C GLU A 197 -30.33 6.88 -7.25
N ARG A 198 -30.46 6.98 -8.57
CA ARG A 198 -29.37 6.65 -9.50
C ARG A 198 -28.14 7.54 -9.30
N LEU A 199 -28.33 8.81 -8.98
CA LEU A 199 -27.22 9.72 -8.69
C LEU A 199 -26.54 9.38 -7.36
N ASN A 200 -27.30 8.95 -6.35
CA ASN A 200 -26.73 8.47 -5.09
C ASN A 200 -25.88 7.21 -5.31
N GLN A 201 -26.34 6.27 -6.14
CA GLN A 201 -25.57 5.08 -6.51
C GLN A 201 -24.29 5.42 -7.29
N ILE A 202 -24.38 6.35 -8.25
CA ILE A 202 -23.20 6.84 -8.99
C ILE A 202 -22.18 7.46 -8.04
N TRP A 203 -22.64 8.26 -7.08
CA TRP A 203 -21.77 8.85 -6.07
C TRP A 203 -21.06 7.76 -5.25
N ALA A 204 -21.80 6.79 -4.73
CA ALA A 204 -21.24 5.71 -3.91
C ALA A 204 -20.17 4.89 -4.66
N VAL A 205 -20.42 4.57 -5.93
CA VAL A 205 -19.44 3.87 -6.78
C VAL A 205 -18.22 4.73 -7.04
N ALA A 206 -18.41 6.02 -7.35
CA ALA A 206 -17.30 6.95 -7.63
C ALA A 206 -16.43 7.17 -6.37
N GLU A 207 -17.05 7.35 -5.20
CA GLU A 207 -16.35 7.46 -3.92
C GLU A 207 -15.53 6.20 -3.65
N HIS A 208 -16.15 5.02 -3.76
CA HIS A 208 -15.48 3.75 -3.54
C HIS A 208 -14.28 3.56 -4.48
N THR A 209 -14.47 3.80 -5.77
CA THR A 209 -13.40 3.73 -6.78
C THR A 209 -12.26 4.68 -6.44
N PHE A 210 -12.58 5.92 -6.07
CA PHE A 210 -11.55 6.90 -5.70
C PHE A 210 -10.76 6.46 -4.47
N ARG A 211 -11.43 5.89 -3.46
CA ARG A 211 -10.75 5.34 -2.27
C ARG A 211 -9.84 4.16 -2.61
N LEU A 212 -10.26 3.27 -3.48
CA LEU A 212 -9.42 2.16 -3.96
C LEU A 212 -8.14 2.67 -4.65
N CYS A 213 -8.25 3.77 -5.40
CA CYS A 213 -7.13 4.40 -6.09
C CYS A 213 -6.32 5.38 -5.20
N SER A 214 -6.72 5.57 -3.94
CA SER A 214 -6.08 6.45 -2.96
C SER A 214 -5.25 5.62 -1.98
N GLY A 215 -4.08 5.17 -2.43
CA GLY A 215 -3.13 4.42 -1.63
C GLY A 215 -2.05 5.29 -0.98
N ILE A 216 -0.81 4.87 -1.10
CA ILE A 216 0.36 5.65 -0.68
C ILE A 216 0.38 6.98 -1.44
N PHE A 217 0.03 6.95 -2.70
CA PHE A 217 -0.23 8.07 -3.61
C PHE A 217 -1.43 7.73 -4.49
N PHE A 218 -1.92 8.69 -5.28
CA PHE A 218 -2.98 8.40 -6.25
C PHE A 218 -2.45 7.56 -7.40
N ILE A 219 -3.19 6.52 -7.74
CA ILE A 219 -2.91 5.62 -8.86
C ILE A 219 -4.05 5.68 -9.87
N ASP A 220 -3.77 5.33 -11.11
CA ASP A 220 -4.73 5.26 -12.22
C ASP A 220 -5.82 4.19 -12.03
N GLY A 221 -5.49 3.10 -11.35
CA GLY A 221 -6.41 2.00 -11.07
C GLY A 221 -5.76 0.86 -10.31
N VAL A 222 -6.58 0.03 -9.68
CA VAL A 222 -6.12 -1.09 -8.83
C VAL A 222 -5.87 -2.39 -9.61
N LYS A 223 -6.13 -2.40 -10.91
CA LYS A 223 -6.04 -3.61 -11.74
C LYS A 223 -4.74 -3.73 -12.51
N ARG A 224 -4.49 -2.89 -13.51
CA ARG A 224 -3.38 -3.06 -14.44
C ARG A 224 -2.10 -2.39 -13.96
N ASP A 225 -1.98 -1.10 -14.28
CA ASP A 225 -0.73 -0.36 -14.14
C ASP A 225 -0.39 -0.13 -12.66
N LYS A 226 -1.40 0.14 -11.84
CA LYS A 226 -1.23 0.50 -10.40
C LYS A 226 -0.16 1.58 -10.23
N TRP A 227 -0.12 2.51 -11.16
CA TRP A 227 0.96 3.46 -11.30
C TRP A 227 0.46 4.89 -11.19
N ILE A 228 1.40 5.78 -10.95
CA ILE A 228 1.15 7.20 -10.86
C ILE A 228 1.34 7.84 -12.23
N TRP A 229 0.26 8.39 -12.79
CA TRP A 229 0.28 9.16 -14.02
C TRP A 229 -0.07 10.61 -13.73
N SER A 230 0.63 11.58 -14.33
CA SER A 230 0.42 13.01 -14.05
C SER A 230 -0.98 13.50 -14.40
N GLY A 231 -1.58 12.97 -15.46
CA GLY A 231 -2.95 13.29 -15.86
C GLY A 231 -3.99 12.82 -14.88
N ASP A 232 -3.85 11.58 -14.39
CA ASP A 232 -4.74 10.97 -13.38
C ASP A 232 -4.59 11.66 -12.04
N ALA A 233 -3.34 11.92 -11.61
CA ALA A 233 -3.05 12.63 -10.38
C ALA A 233 -3.63 14.05 -10.40
N TYR A 234 -3.58 14.76 -11.55
CA TYR A 234 -4.16 16.08 -11.68
C TYR A 234 -5.66 16.08 -11.37
N GLN A 235 -6.42 15.12 -11.93
CA GLN A 235 -7.84 14.97 -11.60
C GLN A 235 -8.06 14.57 -10.15
N SER A 236 -7.23 13.66 -9.63
CA SER A 236 -7.32 13.18 -8.25
C SER A 236 -7.13 14.28 -7.22
N PHE A 237 -6.25 15.26 -7.46
CA PHE A 237 -6.09 16.43 -6.58
C PHE A 237 -7.37 17.24 -6.46
N PHE A 238 -8.13 17.40 -7.55
CA PHE A 238 -9.43 18.10 -7.47
C PHE A 238 -10.45 17.31 -6.67
N VAL A 239 -10.55 16.01 -6.92
CA VAL A 239 -11.49 15.14 -6.18
C VAL A 239 -11.12 15.12 -4.70
N ASN A 240 -9.84 14.93 -4.37
CA ASN A 240 -9.35 14.92 -2.98
C ASN A 240 -9.71 16.19 -2.22
N ARG A 241 -9.57 17.34 -2.86
CA ARG A 241 -9.88 18.65 -2.23
C ARG A 241 -11.30 18.71 -1.66
N TYR A 242 -12.26 18.06 -2.33
CA TYR A 242 -13.67 18.07 -1.94
C TYR A 242 -14.05 16.84 -1.13
N LEU A 243 -13.53 15.68 -1.47
CA LEU A 243 -13.95 14.41 -0.90
C LEU A 243 -13.24 14.08 0.42
N MET A 244 -11.93 14.16 0.48
CA MET A 244 -11.13 13.76 1.65
C MET A 244 -10.37 14.93 2.28
N ALA A 245 -9.96 15.91 1.47
CA ALA A 245 -9.15 17.06 1.87
C ALA A 245 -7.86 16.63 2.63
N ASP A 246 -7.22 15.55 2.18
CA ASP A 246 -5.99 15.02 2.76
C ASP A 246 -4.77 15.58 2.02
N ALA A 247 -4.03 16.45 2.70
CA ALA A 247 -2.83 17.08 2.11
C ALA A 247 -1.63 16.13 2.04
N ASP A 248 -1.62 15.06 2.83
CA ASP A 248 -0.50 14.14 2.87
C ASP A 248 -0.45 13.27 1.61
N ILE A 249 -1.59 12.80 1.11
CA ILE A 249 -1.63 12.04 -0.14
C ILE A 249 -1.28 12.93 -1.34
N ASP A 250 -1.71 14.19 -1.35
CA ASP A 250 -1.31 15.16 -2.38
C ASP A 250 0.21 15.33 -2.38
N GLN A 251 0.80 15.55 -1.22
CA GLN A 251 2.25 15.71 -1.10
C GLN A 251 3.02 14.46 -1.54
N ARG A 252 2.60 13.27 -1.10
CA ARG A 252 3.22 12.00 -1.52
C ARG A 252 3.12 11.80 -3.02
N THR A 253 1.97 12.11 -3.60
CA THR A 253 1.74 12.02 -5.05
C THR A 253 2.64 12.96 -5.83
N ILE A 254 2.78 14.21 -5.40
CA ILE A 254 3.66 15.20 -6.03
C ILE A 254 5.12 14.74 -5.95
N LEU A 255 5.56 14.25 -4.79
CA LEU A 255 6.92 13.75 -4.60
C LEU A 255 7.22 12.53 -5.47
N ALA A 256 6.24 11.62 -5.61
CA ALA A 256 6.39 10.45 -6.47
C ALA A 256 6.42 10.81 -7.96
N LEU A 257 5.65 11.82 -8.39
CA LEU A 257 5.67 12.34 -9.77
C LEU A 257 6.95 13.09 -10.12
N ARG A 258 7.58 13.72 -9.13
CA ARG A 258 8.82 14.46 -9.34
C ARG A 258 9.96 13.55 -9.83
N GLY A 259 9.97 12.29 -9.40
CA GLY A 259 11.07 11.38 -9.69
C GLY A 259 12.34 11.71 -8.88
N ASN A 260 13.46 11.26 -9.40
CA ASN A 260 14.78 11.45 -8.80
C ASN A 260 15.59 12.55 -9.55
N ASP A 261 14.96 13.65 -9.89
CA ASP A 261 15.67 14.76 -10.52
C ASP A 261 16.39 15.62 -9.48
#